data_d81093dda07b3fc7830b92387d5a8d30
#
_entry.id   d81093dda07b3fc7830b92387d5a8d30
#
_cell.length_a   1.000
_cell.length_b   1.000
_cell.length_c   1.000
_cell.angle_alpha   90.00
_cell.angle_beta   90.00
_cell.angle_gamma   90.00
#
_symmetry.space_group_name_H-M   'P 1'
#
loop_
_entity.id
_entity.type
_entity.pdbx_description
1 polymer ?
#
loop_
_entity_poly.entity_id
_entity_poly.type
_entity_poly.pdbx_seq_one_letter_code
_entity_poly.pdbx_strand_id
1 'polypeptide(L)'
;MKIIKSASLDTIDAISIDVESTFTKGLPTFTIVGMISTSISESKDRVKSALLTNGFKFPPLKITVNLSPSEINKKGTHFDLAIALQIAFYDQKNIDFNDIYFFGELSLDGNIKDTSSIFPIILSLTKKNLINKVLVCEESAKKLSNIPNLEIYCVKNLDDAINFIKSNKKEEFLFKKNPLEYKVLKINEIEYYFDTNYIDDFQDVIGQDMAKNAAVISSAGCHNIIFEGSPGCGKSMISKRLKYIMPPMNLEEILEKAKLQSLDYKEVDFLPIRAFRSPHHSSTKSSIFGGGSSNAKMGEIALSNNGILFFDELPHFSKSILEALREPLEDNKILISRVNTKIMYETKFIFIAAMNSCPCGNLLSSVKECRCNEMEIQRYKNRLSEPVLDRIDLSVVMNDSFS
;
A
#
# COMPACT_ATOMS: atom_id res chain seq x y z
N MET A 1 -20.07 -29.48 9.83
CA MET A 1 -20.27 -28.19 9.18
C MET A 1 -19.04 -27.95 8.32
N LYS A 2 -19.19 -27.51 7.09
CA LYS A 2 -18.04 -27.24 6.23
C LYS A 2 -17.62 -25.78 6.43
N ILE A 3 -16.33 -25.58 6.60
CA ILE A 3 -15.76 -24.23 6.72
C ILE A 3 -14.82 -24.00 5.54
N ILE A 4 -15.02 -22.90 4.83
CA ILE A 4 -14.08 -22.41 3.83
C ILE A 4 -13.39 -21.18 4.43
N LYS A 5 -12.07 -21.15 4.37
CA LYS A 5 -11.31 -20.04 4.90
C LYS A 5 -11.14 -18.93 3.86
N SER A 6 -11.37 -17.70 4.28
CA SER A 6 -11.05 -16.47 3.57
C SER A 6 -10.51 -15.46 4.60
N ALA A 7 -10.41 -14.18 4.26
CA ALA A 7 -9.98 -13.17 5.22
C ALA A 7 -10.49 -11.78 4.83
N SER A 8 -10.47 -10.86 5.77
CA SER A 8 -10.82 -9.45 5.56
C SER A 8 -9.72 -8.55 6.09
N LEU A 9 -9.56 -7.39 5.47
CA LEU A 9 -8.76 -6.33 6.07
C LEU A 9 -9.52 -5.73 7.27
N ASP A 10 -8.82 -5.70 8.38
CA ASP A 10 -9.16 -4.81 9.48
C ASP A 10 -8.11 -3.69 9.48
N THR A 11 -8.45 -2.61 8.78
CA THR A 11 -7.59 -1.45 8.54
C THR A 11 -6.39 -1.75 7.62
N ILE A 12 -5.21 -2.04 8.15
CA ILE A 12 -3.97 -2.40 7.42
C ILE A 12 -3.57 -3.87 7.59
N ASP A 13 -4.13 -4.51 8.58
CA ASP A 13 -3.90 -5.91 8.91
C ASP A 13 -5.06 -6.79 8.45
N ALA A 14 -4.78 -8.07 8.27
CA ALA A 14 -5.80 -9.03 7.90
C ALA A 14 -6.17 -9.94 9.06
N ILE A 15 -7.43 -10.34 9.06
CA ILE A 15 -8.03 -11.28 10.00
C ILE A 15 -8.66 -12.42 9.20
N SER A 16 -8.42 -13.67 9.64
CA SER A 16 -9.03 -14.85 9.06
C SER A 16 -10.54 -14.82 9.25
N ILE A 17 -11.28 -15.19 8.21
CA ILE A 17 -12.73 -15.26 8.19
C ILE A 17 -13.15 -16.66 7.79
N ASP A 18 -13.95 -17.29 8.63
CA ASP A 18 -14.58 -18.56 8.34
C ASP A 18 -15.90 -18.34 7.61
N VAL A 19 -16.00 -18.91 6.41
CA VAL A 19 -17.21 -18.90 5.59
C VAL A 19 -17.97 -20.19 5.84
N GLU A 20 -19.12 -20.08 6.47
CA GLU A 20 -19.97 -21.20 6.86
C GLU A 20 -21.33 -21.07 6.19
N SER A 21 -21.99 -22.20 5.91
CA SER A 21 -23.34 -22.17 5.33
C SER A 21 -24.27 -23.17 5.98
N THR A 22 -25.54 -22.77 6.08
CA THR A 22 -26.64 -23.64 6.49
C THR A 22 -27.72 -23.69 5.40
N PHE A 23 -28.27 -24.88 5.22
CA PHE A 23 -29.31 -25.17 4.24
C PHE A 23 -30.51 -25.78 4.97
N THR A 24 -31.61 -25.04 5.04
CA THR A 24 -32.80 -25.46 5.75
C THR A 24 -34.02 -25.49 4.84
N LYS A 25 -34.97 -26.41 5.13
CA LYS A 25 -36.25 -26.45 4.43
C LYS A 25 -37.06 -25.20 4.70
N GLY A 26 -37.66 -24.61 3.70
CA GLY A 26 -38.47 -23.39 3.80
C GLY A 26 -38.57 -22.66 2.46
N LEU A 27 -39.12 -21.45 2.52
CA LEU A 27 -39.17 -20.58 1.34
C LEU A 27 -37.74 -20.34 0.84
N PRO A 28 -37.45 -20.56 -0.46
CA PRO A 28 -36.11 -20.34 -0.99
C PRO A 28 -35.64 -18.88 -0.80
N THR A 29 -34.64 -18.70 0.03
CA THR A 29 -34.03 -17.40 0.28
C THR A 29 -32.51 -17.56 0.34
N PHE A 30 -31.77 -16.51 -0.02
CA PHE A 30 -30.32 -16.47 0.11
C PHE A 30 -29.90 -15.24 0.92
N THR A 31 -29.32 -15.47 2.08
CA THR A 31 -28.95 -14.43 3.03
C THR A 31 -27.48 -14.61 3.43
N ILE A 32 -26.74 -13.50 3.48
CA ILE A 32 -25.39 -13.44 4.03
C ILE A 32 -25.43 -12.61 5.31
N VAL A 33 -24.81 -13.13 6.39
CA VAL A 33 -24.78 -12.52 7.72
C VAL A 33 -23.34 -12.39 8.21
N GLY A 34 -23.08 -11.60 9.24
CA GLY A 34 -21.75 -11.45 9.86
C GLY A 34 -21.15 -10.04 9.71
N MET A 35 -21.93 -8.99 9.89
CA MET A 35 -21.49 -7.58 9.82
C MET A 35 -20.77 -7.25 8.50
N ILE A 36 -21.53 -7.33 7.40
CA ILE A 36 -21.05 -7.21 6.03
C ILE A 36 -21.28 -5.82 5.44
N SER A 37 -20.39 -5.38 4.54
CA SER A 37 -20.58 -4.18 3.72
C SER A 37 -21.63 -4.40 2.62
N THR A 38 -22.08 -3.32 1.98
CA THR A 38 -22.97 -3.36 0.81
C THR A 38 -22.40 -4.19 -0.32
N SER A 39 -21.09 -4.09 -0.58
CA SER A 39 -20.40 -4.86 -1.63
C SER A 39 -20.52 -6.37 -1.44
N ILE A 40 -20.48 -6.86 -0.20
CA ILE A 40 -20.70 -8.28 0.12
C ILE A 40 -22.20 -8.62 0.05
N SER A 41 -23.09 -7.68 0.37
CA SER A 41 -24.53 -7.91 0.20
C SER A 41 -24.90 -8.17 -1.27
N GLU A 42 -24.24 -7.50 -2.20
CA GLU A 42 -24.40 -7.69 -3.65
C GLU A 42 -23.80 -9.01 -4.18
N SER A 43 -22.91 -9.65 -3.41
CA SER A 43 -22.34 -10.98 -3.75
C SER A 43 -23.42 -12.03 -3.98
N LYS A 44 -24.60 -11.87 -3.37
CA LYS A 44 -25.73 -12.80 -3.57
C LYS A 44 -26.10 -12.95 -5.04
N ASP A 45 -26.19 -11.83 -5.74
CA ASP A 45 -26.64 -11.81 -7.14
C ASP A 45 -25.52 -12.29 -8.07
N ARG A 46 -24.27 -11.89 -7.80
CA ARG A 46 -23.10 -12.37 -8.56
C ARG A 46 -22.90 -13.87 -8.40
N VAL A 47 -22.88 -14.36 -7.17
CA VAL A 47 -22.71 -15.79 -6.87
C VAL A 47 -23.84 -16.64 -7.47
N LYS A 48 -25.09 -16.20 -7.32
CA LYS A 48 -26.25 -16.91 -7.90
C LYS A 48 -26.17 -16.96 -9.41
N SER A 49 -25.86 -15.85 -10.07
CA SER A 49 -25.70 -15.79 -11.52
C SER A 49 -24.57 -16.68 -12.00
N ALA A 50 -23.38 -16.58 -11.39
CA ALA A 50 -22.22 -17.39 -11.74
C ALA A 50 -22.49 -18.88 -11.62
N LEU A 51 -23.17 -19.33 -10.55
CA LEU A 51 -23.54 -20.73 -10.37
C LEU A 51 -24.51 -21.21 -11.46
N LEU A 52 -25.57 -20.44 -11.74
CA LEU A 52 -26.58 -20.81 -12.75
C LEU A 52 -26.00 -20.84 -14.17
N THR A 53 -25.15 -19.86 -14.53
CA THR A 53 -24.50 -19.76 -15.84
C THR A 53 -23.56 -20.93 -16.09
N ASN A 54 -22.91 -21.47 -15.05
CA ASN A 54 -22.04 -22.64 -15.12
C ASN A 54 -22.80 -23.97 -14.88
N GLY A 55 -24.11 -23.99 -15.04
CA GLY A 55 -24.91 -25.21 -15.03
C GLY A 55 -25.19 -25.82 -13.64
N PHE A 56 -24.83 -25.10 -12.55
CA PHE A 56 -25.14 -25.56 -11.20
C PHE A 56 -26.60 -25.25 -10.86
N LYS A 57 -27.30 -26.26 -10.33
CA LYS A 57 -28.65 -26.07 -9.80
C LYS A 57 -28.57 -25.32 -8.44
N PHE A 58 -29.10 -24.13 -8.40
CA PHE A 58 -29.18 -23.39 -7.13
C PHE A 58 -30.18 -24.11 -6.20
N PRO A 59 -29.78 -24.47 -4.96
CA PRO A 59 -30.64 -25.26 -4.07
C PRO A 59 -31.96 -24.56 -3.74
N PRO A 60 -33.13 -25.23 -3.89
CA PRO A 60 -34.43 -24.65 -3.53
C PRO A 60 -34.65 -24.69 -1.99
N LEU A 61 -33.73 -24.16 -1.26
CA LEU A 61 -33.68 -24.18 0.20
C LEU A 61 -33.50 -22.73 0.75
N LYS A 62 -33.76 -22.56 2.03
CA LYS A 62 -33.34 -21.35 2.74
C LYS A 62 -31.84 -21.46 3.02
N ILE A 63 -31.04 -20.65 2.31
CA ILE A 63 -29.58 -20.60 2.43
C ILE A 63 -29.18 -19.41 3.29
N THR A 64 -28.41 -19.68 4.35
CA THR A 64 -27.77 -18.66 5.15
C THR A 64 -26.27 -18.89 5.15
N VAL A 65 -25.50 -17.92 4.65
CA VAL A 65 -24.05 -17.93 4.73
C VAL A 65 -23.63 -16.98 5.85
N ASN A 66 -22.80 -17.47 6.75
CA ASN A 66 -22.23 -16.69 7.85
C ASN A 66 -20.73 -16.42 7.61
N LEU A 67 -20.32 -15.18 7.78
CA LEU A 67 -18.92 -14.77 7.77
C LEU A 67 -18.47 -14.49 9.21
N SER A 68 -17.77 -15.45 9.82
CA SER A 68 -17.34 -15.40 11.23
C SER A 68 -15.89 -14.91 11.37
N PRO A 69 -15.56 -14.12 12.40
CA PRO A 69 -16.40 -13.64 13.51
C PRO A 69 -17.31 -12.45 13.13
N SER A 70 -18.47 -12.36 13.77
CA SER A 70 -19.49 -11.33 13.43
C SER A 70 -19.17 -9.92 13.94
N GLU A 71 -18.20 -9.76 14.82
CA GLU A 71 -17.82 -8.49 15.44
C GLU A 71 -17.02 -7.57 14.51
N ILE A 72 -16.46 -8.12 13.45
CA ILE A 72 -15.59 -7.41 12.52
C ILE A 72 -16.38 -7.03 11.27
N ASN A 73 -16.26 -5.77 10.84
CA ASN A 73 -16.88 -5.31 9.60
C ASN A 73 -16.08 -5.83 8.38
N LYS A 74 -16.69 -6.75 7.61
CA LYS A 74 -16.07 -7.32 6.39
C LYS A 74 -16.35 -6.43 5.20
N LYS A 75 -15.30 -6.23 4.38
CA LYS A 75 -15.34 -5.45 3.15
C LYS A 75 -14.67 -6.20 2.01
N GLY A 76 -15.11 -5.91 0.79
CA GLY A 76 -14.52 -6.49 -0.43
C GLY A 76 -15.38 -7.58 -1.05
N THR A 77 -15.19 -7.75 -2.35
CA THR A 77 -15.95 -8.69 -3.19
C THR A 77 -15.25 -10.05 -3.33
N HIS A 78 -14.03 -10.17 -2.81
CA HIS A 78 -13.19 -11.39 -2.90
C HIS A 78 -13.76 -12.60 -2.13
N PHE A 79 -14.82 -12.43 -1.37
CA PHE A 79 -15.54 -13.53 -0.72
C PHE A 79 -16.42 -14.34 -1.67
N ASP A 80 -16.72 -13.82 -2.87
CA ASP A 80 -17.66 -14.41 -3.81
C ASP A 80 -17.30 -15.87 -4.11
N LEU A 81 -16.02 -16.16 -4.37
CA LEU A 81 -15.53 -17.51 -4.63
C LEU A 81 -15.80 -18.46 -3.47
N ALA A 82 -15.46 -18.07 -2.24
CA ALA A 82 -15.67 -18.90 -1.06
C ALA A 82 -17.17 -19.16 -0.81
N ILE A 83 -18.01 -18.16 -1.02
CA ILE A 83 -19.48 -18.29 -0.90
C ILE A 83 -20.04 -19.21 -1.99
N ALA A 84 -19.59 -19.07 -3.23
CA ALA A 84 -20.03 -19.93 -4.35
C ALA A 84 -19.66 -21.38 -4.11
N LEU A 85 -18.45 -21.66 -3.63
CA LEU A 85 -17.99 -23.01 -3.31
C LEU A 85 -18.80 -23.63 -2.16
N GLN A 86 -19.17 -22.87 -1.14
CA GLN A 86 -20.06 -23.35 -0.07
C GLN A 86 -21.41 -23.84 -0.63
N ILE A 87 -21.96 -23.13 -1.62
CA ILE A 87 -23.24 -23.46 -2.25
C ILE A 87 -23.07 -24.62 -3.24
N ALA A 88 -22.02 -24.61 -4.07
CA ALA A 88 -21.77 -25.65 -5.06
C ALA A 88 -21.61 -27.04 -4.43
N PHE A 89 -21.07 -27.09 -3.23
CA PHE A 89 -20.82 -28.34 -2.51
C PHE A 89 -21.82 -28.64 -1.37
N TYR A 90 -23.01 -28.04 -1.35
CA TYR A 90 -23.95 -28.11 -0.23
C TYR A 90 -24.35 -29.53 0.16
N ASP A 91 -24.52 -30.45 -0.80
CA ASP A 91 -24.98 -31.84 -0.63
C ASP A 91 -23.84 -32.87 -0.46
N GLN A 92 -22.57 -32.45 -0.63
CA GLN A 92 -21.41 -33.36 -0.60
C GLN A 92 -20.79 -33.39 0.79
N LYS A 93 -20.89 -34.50 1.53
CA LYS A 93 -20.48 -34.60 2.95
C LYS A 93 -18.97 -34.70 3.18
N ASN A 94 -18.18 -35.19 2.22
CA ASN A 94 -16.77 -35.58 2.40
C ASN A 94 -15.80 -34.70 1.62
N ILE A 95 -16.01 -33.39 1.61
CA ILE A 95 -15.08 -32.46 0.99
C ILE A 95 -14.27 -31.78 2.08
N ASP A 96 -12.96 -31.88 1.94
CA ASP A 96 -11.99 -31.16 2.76
C ASP A 96 -11.38 -30.01 1.96
N PHE A 97 -11.43 -28.82 2.48
CA PHE A 97 -10.82 -27.62 1.91
C PHE A 97 -9.35 -27.44 2.33
N ASN A 98 -8.78 -28.38 3.10
CA ASN A 98 -7.34 -28.56 3.39
C ASN A 98 -6.58 -27.30 3.80
N ASP A 99 -7.07 -26.51 4.72
CA ASP A 99 -6.43 -25.28 5.19
C ASP A 99 -6.04 -24.27 4.10
N ILE A 100 -6.68 -24.36 2.93
CA ILE A 100 -6.50 -23.44 1.84
C ILE A 100 -7.43 -22.25 2.03
N TYR A 101 -6.90 -21.05 1.79
CA TYR A 101 -7.69 -19.82 1.77
C TYR A 101 -8.12 -19.50 0.35
N PHE A 102 -9.38 -19.11 0.19
CA PHE A 102 -10.02 -18.87 -1.10
C PHE A 102 -10.33 -17.38 -1.27
N PHE A 103 -9.86 -16.80 -2.38
CA PHE A 103 -10.10 -15.41 -2.70
C PHE A 103 -10.43 -15.23 -4.17
N GLY A 104 -11.44 -14.41 -4.46
CA GLY A 104 -11.76 -14.02 -5.83
C GLY A 104 -13.15 -13.40 -5.92
N GLU A 105 -13.26 -12.32 -6.66
CA GLU A 105 -14.55 -11.77 -7.07
C GLU A 105 -15.08 -12.59 -8.25
N LEU A 106 -16.37 -12.89 -8.27
CA LEU A 106 -17.00 -13.60 -9.39
C LEU A 106 -17.67 -12.61 -10.35
N SER A 107 -17.35 -12.74 -11.63
CA SER A 107 -18.20 -12.20 -12.69
C SER A 107 -19.47 -13.02 -12.84
N LEU A 108 -20.50 -12.46 -13.49
CA LEU A 108 -21.77 -13.13 -13.69
C LEU A 108 -21.67 -14.42 -14.54
N ASP A 109 -20.63 -14.52 -15.36
CA ASP A 109 -20.28 -15.69 -16.18
C ASP A 109 -19.44 -16.74 -15.44
N GLY A 110 -19.02 -16.45 -14.19
CA GLY A 110 -18.22 -17.34 -13.35
C GLY A 110 -16.71 -17.17 -13.45
N ASN A 111 -16.21 -16.21 -14.22
CA ASN A 111 -14.79 -15.88 -14.22
C ASN A 111 -14.37 -15.27 -12.88
N ILE A 112 -13.17 -15.63 -12.40
CA ILE A 112 -12.62 -15.15 -11.14
C ILE A 112 -11.72 -13.94 -11.42
N LYS A 113 -11.96 -12.84 -10.71
CA LYS A 113 -11.23 -11.59 -10.85
C LYS A 113 -10.42 -11.26 -9.59
N ASP A 114 -9.31 -10.57 -9.82
CA ASP A 114 -8.52 -9.96 -8.75
C ASP A 114 -9.24 -8.75 -8.13
N THR A 115 -8.91 -8.48 -6.88
CA THR A 115 -9.30 -7.24 -6.19
C THR A 115 -8.10 -6.64 -5.47
N SER A 116 -8.07 -5.31 -5.33
CA SER A 116 -6.98 -4.60 -4.66
C SER A 116 -6.75 -5.04 -3.21
N SER A 117 -7.73 -5.67 -2.57
CA SER A 117 -7.62 -6.15 -1.18
C SER A 117 -6.91 -7.49 -1.04
N ILE A 118 -6.85 -8.34 -2.08
CA ILE A 118 -6.31 -9.71 -1.98
C ILE A 118 -4.83 -9.70 -1.61
N PHE A 119 -3.99 -8.92 -2.32
CA PHE A 119 -2.55 -8.88 -2.06
C PHE A 119 -2.21 -8.42 -0.61
N PRO A 120 -2.73 -7.28 -0.09
CA PRO A 120 -2.44 -6.85 1.29
C PRO A 120 -2.99 -7.81 2.34
N ILE A 121 -4.14 -8.47 2.09
CA ILE A 121 -4.69 -9.49 3.00
C ILE A 121 -3.71 -10.65 3.13
N ILE A 122 -3.33 -11.24 2.01
CA ILE A 122 -2.49 -12.44 1.99
C ILE A 122 -1.10 -12.13 2.54
N LEU A 123 -0.50 -11.00 2.17
CA LEU A 123 0.78 -10.58 2.73
C LEU A 123 0.73 -10.43 4.26
N SER A 124 -0.33 -9.82 4.78
CA SER A 124 -0.51 -9.65 6.24
C SER A 124 -0.64 -10.98 6.95
N LEU A 125 -1.43 -11.92 6.42
CA LEU A 125 -1.61 -13.25 7.03
C LEU A 125 -0.35 -14.11 6.95
N THR A 126 0.40 -14.03 5.85
CA THR A 126 1.66 -14.78 5.67
C THR A 126 2.73 -14.27 6.64
N LYS A 127 2.85 -12.95 6.83
CA LYS A 127 3.75 -12.37 7.85
C LYS A 127 3.41 -12.84 9.27
N LYS A 128 2.15 -13.14 9.56
CA LYS A 128 1.69 -13.69 10.85
C LYS A 128 1.77 -15.22 10.94
N ASN A 129 2.26 -15.90 9.90
CA ASN A 129 2.29 -17.35 9.76
C ASN A 129 0.91 -18.03 9.93
N LEU A 130 -0.16 -17.33 9.55
CA LEU A 130 -1.53 -17.83 9.62
C LEU A 130 -1.97 -18.55 8.34
N ILE A 131 -1.24 -18.35 7.24
CA ILE A 131 -1.58 -18.86 5.91
C ILE A 131 -0.31 -19.29 5.18
N ASN A 132 -0.39 -20.43 4.50
CA ASN A 132 0.66 -20.93 3.63
C ASN A 132 0.14 -21.44 2.27
N LYS A 133 -1.20 -21.54 2.08
CA LYS A 133 -1.84 -22.04 0.86
C LYS A 133 -3.02 -21.15 0.47
N VAL A 134 -3.04 -20.74 -0.79
CA VAL A 134 -4.12 -19.89 -1.33
C VAL A 134 -4.58 -20.37 -2.68
N LEU A 135 -5.87 -20.20 -2.97
CA LEU A 135 -6.45 -20.37 -4.28
C LEU A 135 -6.98 -19.03 -4.76
N VAL A 136 -6.47 -18.58 -5.90
CA VAL A 136 -6.71 -17.25 -6.47
C VAL A 136 -6.75 -17.30 -8.00
N CYS A 137 -7.14 -16.21 -8.66
CA CYS A 137 -7.01 -16.06 -10.11
C CYS A 137 -5.56 -15.78 -10.53
N GLU A 138 -5.28 -15.88 -11.84
CA GLU A 138 -3.94 -15.70 -12.40
C GLU A 138 -3.35 -14.30 -12.12
N GLU A 139 -4.17 -13.26 -12.18
CA GLU A 139 -3.74 -11.88 -11.90
C GLU A 139 -3.28 -11.72 -10.44
N SER A 140 -4.05 -12.23 -9.49
CA SER A 140 -3.66 -12.28 -8.08
C SER A 140 -2.41 -13.15 -7.87
N ALA A 141 -2.32 -14.33 -8.53
CA ALA A 141 -1.20 -15.24 -8.40
C ALA A 141 0.13 -14.57 -8.81
N LYS A 142 0.13 -13.80 -9.90
CA LYS A 142 1.30 -13.00 -10.33
C LYS A 142 1.75 -12.02 -9.25
N LYS A 143 0.83 -11.29 -8.63
CA LYS A 143 1.13 -10.33 -7.55
C LYS A 143 1.67 -11.03 -6.29
N LEU A 144 1.14 -12.20 -5.98
CA LEU A 144 1.51 -12.99 -4.80
C LEU A 144 2.80 -13.80 -4.97
N SER A 145 3.30 -13.96 -6.20
CA SER A 145 4.45 -14.82 -6.53
C SER A 145 5.71 -14.49 -5.73
N ASN A 146 5.89 -13.24 -5.35
CA ASN A 146 7.05 -12.76 -4.59
C ASN A 146 6.92 -12.96 -3.08
N ILE A 147 5.77 -13.43 -2.56
CA ILE A 147 5.61 -13.69 -1.14
C ILE A 147 6.32 -15.01 -0.80
N PRO A 148 7.28 -15.00 0.16
CA PRO A 148 7.97 -16.21 0.59
C PRO A 148 6.99 -17.21 1.25
N ASN A 149 7.32 -18.49 1.21
CA ASN A 149 6.63 -19.57 1.94
C ASN A 149 5.12 -19.66 1.67
N LEU A 150 4.65 -19.21 0.52
CA LEU A 150 3.25 -19.26 0.12
C LEU A 150 3.10 -20.19 -1.09
N GLU A 151 2.29 -21.23 -0.97
CA GLU A 151 1.83 -22.07 -2.08
C GLU A 151 0.61 -21.41 -2.73
N ILE A 152 0.68 -21.15 -4.02
CA ILE A 152 -0.36 -20.45 -4.77
C ILE A 152 -0.96 -21.38 -5.79
N TYR A 153 -2.24 -21.70 -5.62
CA TYR A 153 -3.02 -22.42 -6.62
C TYR A 153 -3.78 -21.42 -7.48
N CYS A 154 -3.74 -21.63 -8.79
CA CYS A 154 -4.29 -20.69 -9.77
C CYS A 154 -5.45 -21.33 -10.52
N VAL A 155 -6.57 -20.61 -10.58
CA VAL A 155 -7.79 -21.01 -11.31
C VAL A 155 -8.34 -19.81 -12.10
N LYS A 156 -9.00 -20.07 -13.22
CA LYS A 156 -9.55 -19.00 -14.08
C LYS A 156 -11.00 -18.68 -13.78
N ASN A 157 -11.77 -19.71 -13.47
CA ASN A 157 -13.22 -19.63 -13.33
C ASN A 157 -13.71 -20.57 -12.21
N LEU A 158 -15.01 -20.53 -11.97
CA LEU A 158 -15.66 -21.31 -10.92
C LEU A 158 -15.55 -22.82 -11.18
N ASP A 159 -15.64 -23.27 -12.45
CA ASP A 159 -15.50 -24.69 -12.79
C ASP A 159 -14.09 -25.21 -12.49
N ASP A 160 -13.05 -24.43 -12.80
CA ASP A 160 -11.67 -24.77 -12.44
C ASP A 160 -11.52 -24.90 -10.92
N ALA A 161 -12.11 -23.98 -10.16
CA ALA A 161 -12.06 -24.02 -8.69
C ALA A 161 -12.77 -25.28 -8.12
N ILE A 162 -13.87 -25.68 -8.70
CA ILE A 162 -14.59 -26.91 -8.34
C ILE A 162 -13.77 -28.16 -8.72
N ASN A 163 -13.16 -28.15 -9.91
CA ASN A 163 -12.29 -29.24 -10.35
C ASN A 163 -11.05 -29.36 -9.46
N PHE A 164 -10.45 -28.24 -9.06
CA PHE A 164 -9.35 -28.23 -8.09
C PHE A 164 -9.72 -28.91 -6.77
N ILE A 165 -10.91 -28.62 -6.23
CA ILE A 165 -11.36 -29.22 -4.96
C ILE A 165 -11.61 -30.72 -5.11
N LYS A 166 -12.18 -31.15 -6.24
CA LYS A 166 -12.46 -32.58 -6.55
C LYS A 166 -11.20 -33.36 -6.92
N SER A 167 -10.17 -32.68 -7.39
CA SER A 167 -8.94 -33.32 -7.87
C SER A 167 -8.08 -33.82 -6.71
N ASN A 168 -7.53 -35.01 -6.87
CA ASN A 168 -6.45 -35.54 -6.03
C ASN A 168 -5.07 -35.00 -6.45
N LYS A 169 -4.97 -34.36 -7.63
CA LYS A 169 -3.72 -33.81 -8.20
C LYS A 169 -3.72 -32.29 -8.15
N LYS A 170 -3.66 -31.74 -6.95
CA LYS A 170 -3.65 -30.29 -6.74
C LYS A 170 -2.42 -29.60 -7.33
N GLU A 171 -1.34 -30.36 -7.54
CA GLU A 171 -0.08 -29.87 -8.13
C GLU A 171 -0.26 -29.33 -9.57
N GLU A 172 -1.26 -29.81 -10.32
CA GLU A 172 -1.56 -29.31 -11.67
C GLU A 172 -2.02 -27.84 -11.69
N PHE A 173 -2.53 -27.35 -10.56
CA PHE A 173 -2.99 -25.98 -10.37
C PHE A 173 -1.94 -25.08 -9.71
N LEU A 174 -0.77 -25.63 -9.37
CA LEU A 174 0.27 -24.87 -8.68
C LEU A 174 0.86 -23.80 -9.60
N PHE A 175 0.83 -22.54 -9.15
CA PHE A 175 1.39 -21.43 -9.88
C PHE A 175 2.92 -21.46 -9.79
N LYS A 176 3.59 -21.44 -10.94
CA LYS A 176 5.06 -21.35 -10.99
C LYS A 176 5.48 -19.92 -10.65
N LYS A 177 6.18 -19.77 -9.54
CA LYS A 177 6.70 -18.47 -9.11
C LYS A 177 7.81 -18.01 -10.06
N ASN A 178 7.72 -16.77 -10.49
CA ASN A 178 8.81 -16.09 -11.18
C ASN A 178 9.55 -15.22 -10.16
N PRO A 179 10.85 -15.42 -9.95
CA PRO A 179 11.65 -14.55 -9.08
C PRO A 179 11.69 -13.13 -9.64
N LEU A 180 11.98 -12.17 -8.76
CA LEU A 180 12.21 -10.78 -9.18
C LEU A 180 13.48 -10.74 -10.06
N GLU A 181 13.33 -10.21 -11.27
CA GLU A 181 14.44 -10.11 -12.27
C GLU A 181 15.24 -8.82 -12.08
N TYR A 182 15.75 -8.60 -10.87
CA TYR A 182 16.60 -7.45 -10.55
C TYR A 182 18.00 -7.89 -10.13
N LYS A 183 18.95 -6.96 -10.18
CA LYS A 183 20.27 -7.21 -9.62
C LYS A 183 20.16 -7.36 -8.10
N VAL A 184 20.96 -8.28 -7.55
CA VAL A 184 20.96 -8.62 -6.14
C VAL A 184 22.33 -8.35 -5.54
N LEU A 185 22.35 -7.63 -4.43
CA LEU A 185 23.50 -7.46 -3.54
C LEU A 185 23.20 -8.21 -2.24
N LYS A 186 24.08 -9.16 -1.88
CA LYS A 186 23.93 -9.94 -0.64
C LYS A 186 24.84 -9.38 0.44
N ILE A 187 24.26 -8.94 1.56
CA ILE A 187 24.97 -8.41 2.72
C ILE A 187 24.43 -9.13 3.96
N ASN A 188 25.29 -9.78 4.75
CA ASN A 188 24.91 -10.49 5.96
C ASN A 188 23.70 -11.43 5.77
N GLU A 189 23.73 -12.24 4.71
CA GLU A 189 22.67 -13.18 4.31
C GLU A 189 21.34 -12.53 3.84
N ILE A 190 21.20 -11.22 3.89
CA ILE A 190 20.04 -10.49 3.39
C ILE A 190 20.29 -10.11 1.93
N GLU A 191 19.30 -10.38 1.09
CA GLU A 191 19.29 -9.99 -0.32
C GLU A 191 18.65 -8.62 -0.49
N TYR A 192 19.39 -7.71 -1.14
CA TYR A 192 18.97 -6.38 -1.50
C TYR A 192 18.85 -6.27 -3.01
N TYR A 193 17.73 -5.78 -3.48
CA TYR A 193 17.38 -5.67 -4.89
C TYR A 193 17.58 -4.24 -5.37
N PHE A 194 18.11 -4.07 -6.58
CA PHE A 194 18.28 -2.77 -7.22
C PHE A 194 18.18 -2.87 -8.74
N ASP A 195 17.76 -1.79 -9.36
CA ASP A 195 17.80 -1.59 -10.79
C ASP A 195 18.97 -0.66 -11.15
N THR A 196 19.46 -0.76 -12.36
CA THR A 196 20.50 0.13 -12.92
C THR A 196 19.95 1.01 -14.04
N ASN A 197 18.70 0.82 -14.43
CA ASN A 197 18.03 1.60 -15.47
C ASN A 197 17.20 2.71 -14.82
N TYR A 198 17.87 3.79 -14.42
CA TYR A 198 17.21 4.95 -13.85
C TYR A 198 16.82 5.95 -14.92
N ILE A 199 15.64 6.56 -14.77
CA ILE A 199 15.14 7.62 -15.67
C ILE A 199 15.92 8.91 -15.48
N ASP A 200 16.33 9.17 -14.24
CA ASP A 200 17.06 10.37 -13.82
C ASP A 200 18.36 9.96 -13.11
N ASP A 201 19.43 10.72 -13.31
CA ASP A 201 20.73 10.50 -12.65
C ASP A 201 21.24 11.80 -12.01
N PHE A 202 22.08 11.66 -10.97
CA PHE A 202 22.77 12.81 -10.36
C PHE A 202 23.80 13.45 -11.29
N GLN A 203 24.32 12.73 -12.29
CA GLN A 203 25.19 13.29 -13.34
C GLN A 203 24.50 14.41 -14.14
N ASP A 204 23.16 14.40 -14.21
CA ASP A 204 22.39 15.46 -14.89
C ASP A 204 22.43 16.78 -14.13
N VAL A 205 22.82 16.76 -12.84
CA VAL A 205 22.92 17.96 -12.00
C VAL A 205 24.29 18.60 -12.21
N ILE A 206 24.31 19.72 -12.93
CA ILE A 206 25.54 20.49 -13.17
C ILE A 206 25.82 21.35 -11.93
N GLY A 207 27.07 21.35 -11.47
CA GLY A 207 27.48 22.08 -10.27
C GLY A 207 26.82 21.54 -8.99
N GLN A 208 26.57 22.39 -8.02
CA GLN A 208 25.89 22.11 -6.74
C GLN A 208 26.58 20.99 -5.91
N ASP A 209 27.92 20.96 -5.87
CA ASP A 209 28.65 19.85 -5.26
C ASP A 209 28.36 19.68 -3.78
N MET A 210 28.17 20.78 -3.04
CA MET A 210 27.75 20.70 -1.64
C MET A 210 26.37 20.04 -1.47
N ALA A 211 25.42 20.39 -2.33
CA ALA A 211 24.08 19.81 -2.28
C ALA A 211 24.08 18.33 -2.70
N LYS A 212 24.91 17.94 -3.69
CA LYS A 212 25.12 16.53 -4.08
C LYS A 212 25.73 15.74 -2.91
N ASN A 213 26.78 16.24 -2.29
CA ASN A 213 27.44 15.57 -1.17
C ASN A 213 26.49 15.43 0.02
N ALA A 214 25.71 16.48 0.35
CA ALA A 214 24.70 16.42 1.39
C ALA A 214 23.58 15.41 1.05
N ALA A 215 23.18 15.30 -0.21
CA ALA A 215 22.21 14.31 -0.66
C ALA A 215 22.74 12.88 -0.48
N VAL A 216 24.03 12.62 -0.76
CA VAL A 216 24.67 11.32 -0.50
C VAL A 216 24.70 11.00 1.00
N ILE A 217 25.06 11.97 1.85
CA ILE A 217 25.07 11.79 3.31
C ILE A 217 23.65 11.51 3.82
N SER A 218 22.66 12.31 3.37
CA SER A 218 21.25 12.12 3.70
C SER A 218 20.76 10.72 3.32
N SER A 219 21.05 10.27 2.11
CA SER A 219 20.68 8.93 1.62
C SER A 219 21.32 7.81 2.43
N ALA A 220 22.62 7.92 2.69
CA ALA A 220 23.39 6.86 3.37
C ALA A 220 23.02 6.73 4.84
N GLY A 221 22.77 7.86 5.52
CA GLY A 221 22.45 7.90 6.95
C GLY A 221 20.97 8.02 7.28
N CYS A 222 20.09 8.06 6.28
CA CYS A 222 18.66 8.37 6.46
C CYS A 222 18.41 9.70 7.17
N HIS A 223 19.23 10.73 6.88
CA HIS A 223 19.14 12.04 7.49
C HIS A 223 18.12 12.95 6.79
N ASN A 224 17.35 13.67 7.57
CA ASN A 224 16.43 14.68 7.06
C ASN A 224 17.23 15.89 6.54
N ILE A 225 16.80 16.48 5.42
CA ILE A 225 17.55 17.53 4.74
C ILE A 225 16.66 18.67 4.26
N ILE A 226 17.13 19.90 4.40
CA ILE A 226 16.50 21.07 3.81
C ILE A 226 17.43 21.76 2.81
N PHE A 227 16.91 22.08 1.64
CA PHE A 227 17.57 22.86 0.61
C PHE A 227 17.01 24.29 0.60
N GLU A 228 17.87 25.28 0.85
CA GLU A 228 17.54 26.71 0.78
C GLU A 228 18.26 27.32 -0.42
N GLY A 229 17.56 28.12 -1.24
CA GLY A 229 18.19 28.79 -2.40
C GLY A 229 17.20 29.49 -3.29
N SER A 230 17.71 30.23 -4.29
CA SER A 230 16.90 30.97 -5.26
C SER A 230 16.01 30.06 -6.11
N PRO A 231 14.89 30.56 -6.67
CA PRO A 231 14.12 29.83 -7.66
C PRO A 231 14.98 29.39 -8.85
N GLY A 232 14.87 28.13 -9.25
CA GLY A 232 15.61 27.58 -10.40
C GLY A 232 17.01 27.05 -10.07
N CYS A 233 17.52 27.14 -8.84
CA CYS A 233 18.86 26.63 -8.47
C CYS A 233 18.95 25.08 -8.39
N GLY A 234 17.88 24.34 -8.69
CA GLY A 234 17.93 22.87 -8.77
C GLY A 234 17.45 22.11 -7.53
N LYS A 235 16.85 22.75 -6.51
CA LYS A 235 16.36 22.12 -5.27
C LYS A 235 15.49 20.88 -5.54
N SER A 236 14.41 21.06 -6.30
CA SER A 236 13.46 19.98 -6.60
C SER A 236 14.06 18.92 -7.54
N MET A 237 15.04 19.29 -8.36
CA MET A 237 15.76 18.36 -9.24
C MET A 237 16.62 17.38 -8.43
N ILE A 238 17.41 17.87 -7.47
CA ILE A 238 18.21 17.04 -6.57
C ILE A 238 17.29 16.17 -5.70
N SER A 239 16.25 16.79 -5.11
CA SER A 239 15.32 16.06 -4.23
C SER A 239 14.68 14.85 -4.91
N LYS A 240 14.24 14.98 -6.17
CA LYS A 240 13.62 13.87 -6.93
C LYS A 240 14.62 12.76 -7.27
N ARG A 241 15.89 13.09 -7.47
CA ARG A 241 16.95 12.13 -7.82
C ARG A 241 17.47 11.37 -6.59
N LEU A 242 17.26 11.89 -5.40
CA LEU A 242 17.75 11.28 -4.17
C LEU A 242 17.25 9.84 -3.97
N LYS A 243 16.02 9.52 -4.40
CA LYS A 243 15.48 8.15 -4.36
C LYS A 243 16.33 7.10 -5.09
N TYR A 244 17.11 7.51 -6.09
CA TYR A 244 17.94 6.61 -6.88
C TYR A 244 19.31 6.32 -6.27
N ILE A 245 19.75 7.15 -5.31
CA ILE A 245 20.99 6.94 -4.55
C ILE A 245 20.76 6.39 -3.14
N MET A 246 19.49 6.19 -2.75
CA MET A 246 19.17 5.53 -1.49
C MET A 246 19.63 4.07 -1.49
N PRO A 247 19.93 3.49 -0.32
CA PRO A 247 20.31 2.09 -0.20
C PRO A 247 19.28 1.16 -0.88
N PRO A 248 19.74 0.06 -1.54
CA PRO A 248 18.87 -0.92 -2.16
C PRO A 248 17.80 -1.45 -1.21
N MET A 249 16.69 -1.93 -1.76
CA MET A 249 15.57 -2.44 -0.98
C MET A 249 15.69 -3.95 -0.77
N ASN A 250 15.43 -4.43 0.43
CA ASN A 250 15.19 -5.86 0.65
C ASN A 250 13.78 -6.27 0.19
N LEU A 251 13.53 -7.58 0.13
CA LEU A 251 12.23 -8.09 -0.30
C LEU A 251 11.07 -7.62 0.59
N GLU A 252 11.30 -7.50 1.88
CA GLU A 252 10.26 -7.06 2.82
C GLU A 252 9.85 -5.60 2.57
N GLU A 253 10.82 -4.71 2.30
CA GLU A 253 10.56 -3.31 1.95
C GLU A 253 9.80 -3.19 0.62
N ILE A 254 10.15 -4.02 -0.39
CA ILE A 254 9.46 -4.06 -1.69
C ILE A 254 8.00 -4.51 -1.50
N LEU A 255 7.77 -5.56 -0.75
CA LEU A 255 6.42 -6.08 -0.47
C LEU A 255 5.58 -5.08 0.35
N GLU A 256 6.18 -4.37 1.31
CA GLU A 256 5.47 -3.35 2.09
C GLU A 256 5.10 -2.14 1.21
N LYS A 257 6.01 -1.67 0.34
CA LYS A 257 5.69 -0.64 -0.67
C LYS A 257 4.52 -1.08 -1.55
N ALA A 258 4.57 -2.30 -2.07
CA ALA A 258 3.51 -2.87 -2.90
C ALA A 258 2.17 -2.96 -2.14
N LYS A 259 2.19 -3.32 -0.85
CA LYS A 259 0.99 -3.32 0.02
C LYS A 259 0.40 -1.92 0.14
N LEU A 260 1.23 -0.91 0.40
CA LEU A 260 0.76 0.48 0.51
C LEU A 260 0.16 1.00 -0.81
N GLN A 261 0.76 0.66 -1.96
CA GLN A 261 0.20 0.98 -3.28
C GLN A 261 -1.17 0.33 -3.48
N SER A 262 -1.31 -0.94 -3.13
CA SER A 262 -2.58 -1.68 -3.26
C SER A 262 -3.68 -1.08 -2.38
N LEU A 263 -3.35 -0.66 -1.15
CA LEU A 263 -4.27 0.00 -0.22
C LEU A 263 -4.66 1.43 -0.67
N ASP A 264 -3.81 2.08 -1.48
CA ASP A 264 -4.10 3.38 -2.12
C ASP A 264 -4.83 3.22 -3.48
N TYR A 265 -5.28 2.02 -3.80
CA TYR A 265 -5.95 1.67 -5.07
C TYR A 265 -5.11 1.97 -6.31
N LYS A 266 -3.79 1.92 -6.19
CA LYS A 266 -2.86 2.04 -7.31
C LYS A 266 -2.47 0.68 -7.84
N GLU A 267 -2.00 0.67 -9.08
CA GLU A 267 -1.37 -0.51 -9.64
C GLU A 267 -0.11 -0.85 -8.83
N VAL A 268 0.01 -2.13 -8.48
CA VAL A 268 1.10 -2.63 -7.66
C VAL A 268 2.31 -2.87 -8.56
N ASP A 269 3.43 -2.22 -8.26
CA ASP A 269 4.73 -2.50 -8.83
C ASP A 269 5.68 -3.11 -7.79
N PHE A 270 6.55 -4.00 -8.24
CA PHE A 270 7.60 -4.60 -7.41
C PHE A 270 8.98 -4.01 -7.73
N LEU A 271 9.02 -2.80 -8.30
CA LEU A 271 10.26 -2.10 -8.59
C LEU A 271 11.06 -1.85 -7.31
N PRO A 272 12.36 -2.16 -7.26
CA PRO A 272 13.21 -1.91 -6.09
C PRO A 272 13.64 -0.43 -6.02
N ILE A 273 12.68 0.47 -6.19
CA ILE A 273 12.86 1.92 -6.12
C ILE A 273 11.98 2.44 -4.99
N ARG A 274 12.57 3.21 -4.09
CA ARG A 274 11.90 3.76 -2.93
C ARG A 274 10.81 4.77 -3.31
N ALA A 275 9.73 4.81 -2.56
CA ALA A 275 8.63 5.73 -2.79
C ALA A 275 9.10 7.19 -2.66
N PHE A 276 8.60 8.05 -3.55
CA PHE A 276 8.79 9.50 -3.48
C PHE A 276 7.42 10.18 -3.44
N ARG A 277 7.09 10.78 -2.31
CA ARG A 277 5.80 11.45 -2.09
C ARG A 277 6.01 12.95 -1.96
N SER A 278 5.27 13.71 -2.74
CA SER A 278 5.42 15.17 -2.77
C SER A 278 4.03 15.83 -2.72
N PRO A 279 3.43 15.95 -1.53
CA PRO A 279 2.17 16.65 -1.38
C PRO A 279 2.32 18.13 -1.73
N HIS A 280 1.29 18.70 -2.34
CA HIS A 280 1.24 20.13 -2.62
C HIS A 280 1.00 20.90 -1.31
N HIS A 281 1.54 22.13 -1.19
CA HIS A 281 1.39 22.95 0.02
C HIS A 281 -0.08 23.28 0.37
N SER A 282 -1.00 23.25 -0.62
CA SER A 282 -2.44 23.41 -0.41
C SER A 282 -3.17 22.14 0.03
N SER A 283 -2.45 21.02 0.18
CA SER A 283 -3.04 19.76 0.64
C SER A 283 -3.65 19.88 2.03
N THR A 284 -4.74 19.19 2.27
CA THR A 284 -5.36 19.17 3.61
C THR A 284 -4.55 18.34 4.59
N LYS A 285 -4.68 18.62 5.89
CA LYS A 285 -4.04 17.82 6.94
C LYS A 285 -4.44 16.33 6.83
N SER A 286 -5.68 16.03 6.53
CA SER A 286 -6.16 14.64 6.36
C SER A 286 -5.59 13.94 5.12
N SER A 287 -5.28 14.67 4.05
CA SER A 287 -4.58 14.11 2.90
C SER A 287 -3.13 13.72 3.21
N ILE A 288 -2.44 14.54 4.01
CA ILE A 288 -1.03 14.32 4.35
C ILE A 288 -0.89 13.24 5.43
N PHE A 289 -1.66 13.34 6.51
CA PHE A 289 -1.55 12.46 7.68
C PHE A 289 -2.48 11.24 7.60
N GLY A 290 -3.50 11.29 6.76
CA GLY A 290 -4.58 10.32 6.77
C GLY A 290 -5.65 10.69 7.81
N GLY A 291 -6.70 9.88 7.89
CA GLY A 291 -7.83 10.09 8.79
C GLY A 291 -9.08 10.61 8.07
N GLY A 292 -10.12 10.96 8.83
CA GLY A 292 -11.40 11.43 8.30
C GLY A 292 -12.51 10.38 8.40
N SER A 293 -13.49 10.43 7.45
CA SER A 293 -14.68 9.58 7.44
C SER A 293 -14.38 8.09 7.17
N SER A 294 -15.42 7.25 7.15
CA SER A 294 -15.34 5.80 6.94
C SER A 294 -14.57 5.35 5.68
N ASN A 295 -14.46 6.23 4.67
CA ASN A 295 -13.73 5.98 3.41
C ASN A 295 -12.38 6.73 3.36
N ALA A 296 -11.78 7.05 4.51
CA ALA A 296 -10.53 7.79 4.58
C ALA A 296 -9.40 7.03 3.87
N LYS A 297 -8.76 7.72 2.94
CA LYS A 297 -7.56 7.24 2.24
C LYS A 297 -6.36 7.24 3.18
N MET A 298 -5.33 6.51 2.79
CA MET A 298 -4.02 6.60 3.45
C MET A 298 -3.41 7.99 3.22
N GLY A 299 -2.73 8.52 4.24
CA GLY A 299 -2.02 9.79 4.12
C GLY A 299 -0.69 9.64 3.39
N GLU A 300 -0.20 10.74 2.80
CA GLU A 300 1.08 10.78 2.09
C GLU A 300 2.26 10.35 2.98
N ILE A 301 2.18 10.61 4.30
CA ILE A 301 3.18 10.18 5.28
C ILE A 301 3.25 8.65 5.36
N ALA A 302 2.12 7.95 5.48
CA ALA A 302 2.12 6.49 5.51
C ALA A 302 2.60 5.90 4.16
N LEU A 303 2.24 6.52 3.04
CA LEU A 303 2.67 6.12 1.70
C LEU A 303 4.15 6.40 1.42
N SER A 304 4.81 7.23 2.23
CA SER A 304 6.25 7.50 2.13
C SER A 304 7.12 6.54 2.93
N ASN A 305 6.53 5.57 3.64
CA ASN A 305 7.28 4.62 4.47
C ASN A 305 8.40 3.92 3.67
N ASN A 306 9.59 3.82 4.25
CA ASN A 306 10.83 3.33 3.64
C ASN A 306 11.26 4.11 2.37
N GLY A 307 10.79 5.35 2.21
CA GLY A 307 11.05 6.18 1.04
C GLY A 307 11.34 7.64 1.41
N ILE A 308 10.80 8.55 0.62
CA ILE A 308 11.03 10.00 0.75
C ILE A 308 9.68 10.72 0.85
N LEU A 309 9.59 11.63 1.81
CA LEU A 309 8.55 12.64 1.89
C LEU A 309 9.17 14.02 1.56
N PHE A 310 8.78 14.60 0.44
CA PHE A 310 9.30 15.86 -0.06
C PHE A 310 8.29 17.00 0.07
N PHE A 311 8.63 18.04 0.82
CA PHE A 311 7.85 19.26 0.91
C PHE A 311 8.55 20.37 0.16
N ASP A 312 8.00 20.70 -1.01
CA ASP A 312 8.45 21.89 -1.75
C ASP A 312 7.77 23.12 -1.19
N GLU A 313 8.48 24.26 -1.19
CA GLU A 313 8.00 25.52 -0.64
C GLU A 313 7.54 25.38 0.84
N LEU A 314 8.36 24.75 1.67
CA LEU A 314 8.04 24.39 3.06
C LEU A 314 7.32 25.49 3.88
N PRO A 315 7.71 26.80 3.84
CA PRO A 315 7.03 27.84 4.59
C PRO A 315 5.60 28.15 4.10
N HIS A 316 5.15 27.60 2.99
CA HIS A 316 3.79 27.78 2.46
C HIS A 316 2.79 26.78 3.02
N PHE A 317 3.25 25.70 3.64
CA PHE A 317 2.37 24.77 4.35
C PHE A 317 1.73 25.41 5.58
N SER A 318 0.52 24.99 5.92
CA SER A 318 -0.16 25.50 7.09
C SER A 318 0.59 25.12 8.39
N LYS A 319 0.57 26.00 9.40
CA LYS A 319 1.22 25.78 10.69
C LYS A 319 0.76 24.45 11.33
N SER A 320 -0.52 24.11 11.19
CA SER A 320 -1.07 22.87 11.75
C SER A 320 -0.52 21.59 11.09
N ILE A 321 -0.07 21.68 9.82
CA ILE A 321 0.58 20.57 9.11
C ILE A 321 2.04 20.47 9.60
N LEU A 322 2.76 21.59 9.65
CA LEU A 322 4.15 21.61 10.09
C LEU A 322 4.32 21.10 11.53
N GLU A 323 3.48 21.55 12.44
CA GLU A 323 3.50 21.07 13.84
C GLU A 323 3.16 19.57 13.96
N ALA A 324 2.25 19.07 13.13
CA ALA A 324 1.89 17.65 13.15
C ALA A 324 2.99 16.72 12.57
N LEU A 325 3.96 17.26 11.81
CA LEU A 325 5.10 16.49 11.31
C LEU A 325 6.06 16.05 12.44
N ARG A 326 6.01 16.70 13.61
CA ARG A 326 6.92 16.37 14.72
C ARG A 326 6.84 14.90 15.11
N GLU A 327 5.62 14.39 15.34
CA GLU A 327 5.41 13.00 15.77
C GLU A 327 6.04 11.99 14.78
N PRO A 328 5.72 12.00 13.46
CA PRO A 328 6.32 11.06 12.54
C PRO A 328 7.83 11.22 12.32
N LEU A 329 8.37 12.43 12.49
CA LEU A 329 9.82 12.67 12.36
C LEU A 329 10.60 12.25 13.61
N GLU A 330 9.98 12.25 14.78
CA GLU A 330 10.60 11.89 16.07
C GLU A 330 10.46 10.40 16.36
N ASP A 331 9.23 9.88 16.27
CA ASP A 331 8.90 8.53 16.70
C ASP A 331 8.93 7.49 15.56
N ASN A 332 9.10 7.92 14.32
CA ASN A 332 8.95 7.08 13.11
C ASN A 332 7.62 6.32 13.06
N LYS A 333 6.60 6.87 13.67
CA LYS A 333 5.25 6.33 13.76
C LYS A 333 4.23 7.45 13.75
N ILE A 334 3.02 7.13 13.30
CA ILE A 334 1.89 8.03 13.38
C ILE A 334 0.65 7.27 13.81
N LEU A 335 -0.07 7.82 14.79
CA LEU A 335 -1.35 7.29 15.23
C LEU A 335 -2.49 8.05 14.53
N ILE A 336 -3.16 7.36 13.60
CA ILE A 336 -4.32 7.92 12.92
C ILE A 336 -5.59 7.46 13.61
N SER A 337 -6.30 8.41 14.21
CA SER A 337 -7.61 8.16 14.81
C SER A 337 -8.70 8.29 13.74
N ARG A 338 -9.49 7.23 13.56
CA ARG A 338 -10.72 7.21 12.76
C ARG A 338 -11.94 7.11 13.70
N VAL A 339 -13.15 7.30 13.17
CA VAL A 339 -14.38 7.30 13.98
C VAL A 339 -14.49 6.07 14.92
N ASN A 340 -14.06 4.89 14.47
CA ASN A 340 -14.20 3.64 15.22
C ASN A 340 -12.88 2.89 15.43
N THR A 341 -11.74 3.40 14.96
CA THR A 341 -10.46 2.68 15.03
C THR A 341 -9.27 3.63 15.15
N LYS A 342 -8.25 3.19 15.89
CA LYS A 342 -6.94 3.84 15.95
C LYS A 342 -5.94 2.95 15.23
N ILE A 343 -5.22 3.49 14.27
CA ILE A 343 -4.26 2.74 13.46
C ILE A 343 -2.90 3.38 13.61
N MET A 344 -1.92 2.57 13.98
CA MET A 344 -0.52 2.96 14.00
C MET A 344 0.13 2.60 12.66
N TYR A 345 0.75 3.58 12.00
CA TYR A 345 1.56 3.37 10.81
C TYR A 345 3.02 3.61 11.13
N GLU A 346 3.91 2.77 10.62
CA GLU A 346 5.32 3.09 10.57
C GLU A 346 5.58 4.17 9.52
N THR A 347 6.47 5.10 9.84
CA THR A 347 6.75 6.28 9.02
C THR A 347 8.27 6.51 8.91
N LYS A 348 8.99 5.44 8.60
CA LYS A 348 10.44 5.49 8.35
C LYS A 348 10.70 6.07 6.97
N PHE A 349 10.87 7.37 6.87
CA PHE A 349 11.16 8.06 5.63
C PHE A 349 12.25 9.11 5.81
N ILE A 350 12.93 9.48 4.73
CA ILE A 350 13.75 10.68 4.70
C ILE A 350 12.83 11.86 4.42
N PHE A 351 12.83 12.84 5.30
CA PHE A 351 12.15 14.10 5.08
C PHE A 351 13.06 15.04 4.30
N ILE A 352 12.62 15.45 3.13
CA ILE A 352 13.29 16.44 2.31
C ILE A 352 12.42 17.69 2.24
N ALA A 353 12.99 18.84 2.53
CA ALA A 353 12.33 20.10 2.38
C ALA A 353 13.08 21.00 1.39
N ALA A 354 12.33 21.82 0.66
CA ALA A 354 12.90 22.89 -0.13
C ALA A 354 12.23 24.20 0.23
N MET A 355 13.01 25.27 0.30
CA MET A 355 12.50 26.62 0.55
C MET A 355 13.33 27.69 -0.17
N ASN A 356 12.72 28.84 -0.37
CA ASN A 356 13.45 30.02 -0.78
C ASN A 356 13.98 30.75 0.47
N SER A 357 14.99 31.58 0.31
CA SER A 357 15.61 32.31 1.43
C SER A 357 14.79 33.52 1.89
N CYS A 358 13.83 33.97 1.06
CA CYS A 358 12.90 35.06 1.34
C CYS A 358 11.64 34.95 0.51
N PRO A 359 10.58 35.73 0.77
CA PRO A 359 9.34 35.69 0.02
C PRO A 359 9.50 35.91 -1.50
N CYS A 360 10.40 36.81 -1.93
CA CYS A 360 10.64 37.05 -3.36
C CYS A 360 11.61 36.03 -3.99
N GLY A 361 12.30 35.22 -3.16
CA GLY A 361 13.27 34.21 -3.61
C GLY A 361 14.66 34.72 -3.96
N ASN A 362 14.90 36.03 -3.98
CA ASN A 362 16.13 36.61 -4.55
C ASN A 362 17.19 36.99 -3.51
N LEU A 363 16.99 36.66 -2.22
CA LEU A 363 17.95 37.08 -1.16
C LEU A 363 19.36 36.54 -1.38
N LEU A 364 19.46 35.32 -1.92
CA LEU A 364 20.74 34.65 -2.26
C LEU A 364 21.04 34.67 -3.76
N SER A 365 20.28 35.43 -4.54
CA SER A 365 20.51 35.47 -6.00
C SER A 365 21.66 36.41 -6.34
N SER A 366 22.57 35.93 -7.17
CA SER A 366 23.64 36.74 -7.79
C SER A 366 23.16 37.58 -8.99
N VAL A 367 21.95 37.23 -9.51
CA VAL A 367 21.43 37.80 -10.76
C VAL A 367 20.32 38.81 -10.52
N LYS A 368 19.52 38.64 -9.47
CA LYS A 368 18.35 39.48 -9.15
C LYS A 368 18.45 40.07 -7.76
N GLU A 369 18.16 41.36 -7.64
CA GLU A 369 18.13 42.05 -6.36
C GLU A 369 16.92 41.64 -5.51
N CYS A 370 17.15 41.44 -4.22
CA CYS A 370 16.11 41.16 -3.24
C CYS A 370 15.29 42.42 -2.97
N ARG A 371 13.96 42.30 -2.99
CA ARG A 371 13.03 43.42 -2.72
C ARG A 371 12.36 43.33 -1.35
N CYS A 372 12.69 42.31 -0.56
CA CYS A 372 12.10 42.09 0.75
C CYS A 372 12.82 42.92 1.80
N ASN A 373 12.07 43.53 2.72
CA ASN A 373 12.64 44.13 3.93
C ASN A 373 12.93 43.03 5.00
N GLU A 374 13.73 43.38 6.00
CA GLU A 374 14.14 42.45 7.07
C GLU A 374 12.96 41.85 7.81
N MET A 375 11.90 42.61 8.06
CA MET A 375 10.70 42.12 8.76
C MET A 375 9.93 41.09 7.93
N GLU A 376 9.88 41.25 6.60
CA GLU A 376 9.24 40.26 5.70
C GLU A 376 10.06 38.97 5.68
N ILE A 377 11.38 39.06 5.60
CA ILE A 377 12.27 37.89 5.63
C ILE A 377 12.07 37.12 6.95
N GLN A 378 12.08 37.87 8.08
CA GLN A 378 11.91 37.26 9.40
C GLN A 378 10.54 36.64 9.59
N ARG A 379 9.47 37.27 9.14
CA ARG A 379 8.11 36.69 9.15
C ARG A 379 8.01 35.42 8.29
N TYR A 380 8.71 35.40 7.17
CA TYR A 380 8.75 34.21 6.29
C TYR A 380 9.50 33.06 6.96
N LYS A 381 10.68 33.29 7.54
CA LYS A 381 11.44 32.28 8.26
C LYS A 381 10.73 31.79 9.52
N ASN A 382 10.09 32.67 10.27
CA ASN A 382 9.33 32.36 11.49
C ASN A 382 8.06 31.55 11.26
N ARG A 383 7.68 31.26 10.00
CA ARG A 383 6.64 30.26 9.70
C ARG A 383 7.06 28.85 10.07
N LEU A 384 8.37 28.59 10.06
CA LEU A 384 8.96 27.34 10.51
C LEU A 384 9.26 27.46 12.02
N SER A 385 8.68 26.54 12.78
CA SER A 385 8.95 26.49 14.22
C SER A 385 10.29 25.80 14.50
N GLU A 386 11.01 26.24 15.53
CA GLU A 386 12.25 25.61 15.97
C GLU A 386 12.11 24.07 16.14
N PRO A 387 11.05 23.55 16.77
CA PRO A 387 10.88 22.11 16.94
C PRO A 387 10.83 21.31 15.62
N VAL A 388 10.40 21.91 14.53
CA VAL A 388 10.42 21.25 13.19
C VAL A 388 11.83 21.31 12.61
N LEU A 389 12.52 22.47 12.77
CA LEU A 389 13.89 22.64 12.30
C LEU A 389 14.89 21.74 13.03
N ASP A 390 14.69 21.50 14.31
CA ASP A 390 15.51 20.60 15.15
C ASP A 390 15.47 19.13 14.69
N ARG A 391 14.50 18.76 13.84
CA ARG A 391 14.37 17.41 13.26
C ARG A 391 15.00 17.31 11.85
N ILE A 392 15.61 18.40 11.38
CA ILE A 392 16.31 18.46 10.10
C ILE A 392 17.81 18.40 10.37
N ASP A 393 18.44 17.29 10.00
CA ASP A 393 19.85 17.02 10.31
C ASP A 393 20.80 17.85 9.43
N LEU A 394 20.40 18.10 8.18
CA LEU A 394 21.24 18.75 7.18
C LEU A 394 20.54 19.97 6.61
N SER A 395 21.21 21.14 6.67
CA SER A 395 20.76 22.36 6.00
C SER A 395 21.78 22.77 4.95
N VAL A 396 21.30 22.95 3.72
CA VAL A 396 22.16 23.21 2.55
C VAL A 396 21.68 24.46 1.84
N VAL A 397 22.58 25.43 1.75
CA VAL A 397 22.37 26.63 0.93
C VAL A 397 22.86 26.33 -0.49
N MET A 398 21.97 26.50 -1.47
CA MET A 398 22.26 26.29 -2.88
C MET A 398 22.46 27.63 -3.59
N ASN A 399 23.56 27.75 -4.30
CA ASN A 399 23.89 28.93 -5.07
C ASN A 399 23.20 28.93 -6.44
N ASP A 400 23.13 30.11 -7.09
CA ASP A 400 22.69 30.18 -8.47
C ASP A 400 23.66 29.37 -9.37
N SER A 401 23.12 28.55 -10.26
CA SER A 401 23.87 27.57 -11.08
C SER A 401 24.73 28.20 -12.21
N PHE A 402 25.04 29.48 -12.15
CA PHE A 402 25.76 30.22 -13.18
C PHE A 402 27.12 30.74 -12.70
N SER A 403 27.69 30.19 -11.65
CA SER A 403 29.06 30.51 -11.24
C SER A 403 30.01 29.34 -11.47
#